data_cc4bd8bf2f3e8350a4d0436825a861c3
#
_entry.id   cc4bd8bf2f3e8350a4d0436825a861c3
#
_cell.length_a   1.000
_cell.length_b   1.000
_cell.length_c   1.000
_cell.angle_alpha   90.00
_cell.angle_beta   90.00
_cell.angle_gamma   90.00
#
_symmetry.space_group_name_H-M   'P 1'
#
loop_
_entity.id
_entity.type
_entity.pdbx_description
1 polymer ?
#
loop_
_entity_poly.entity_id
_entity_poly.type
_entity_poly.pdbx_seq_one_letter_code
_entity_poly.pdbx_strand_id
1 'polypeptide(L)'
;MQPRDLEDVEVDEDMELDDELCRDIQMKLPDCLWQLDYVDRYAAGKFNEDFASLDSGERFLFGVIEVPFTEEAGSFTWGVWAEVAPADHDAYLLSFQSEMAEGRVMAGRIANDIPGSPDAAGARVELVLHADRRPEIRVLEGSLAKLQARGMSLAEHEALDKVLFPEDDIEEETGDEWPEETTLRPTLQ
;
A
#
# COMPACT_ATOMS: atom_id res chain seq x y z
N MET A 1 -19.46 51.48 23.55
CA MET A 1 -18.90 50.14 23.42
C MET A 1 -19.86 49.35 22.52
N GLN A 2 -19.57 49.32 21.21
CA GLN A 2 -20.44 48.72 20.21
C GLN A 2 -20.06 47.24 20.07
N PRO A 3 -21.03 46.32 19.87
CA PRO A 3 -20.73 44.90 19.58
C PRO A 3 -20.15 44.77 18.16
N ARG A 4 -19.10 44.00 18.05
CA ARG A 4 -18.52 43.60 16.77
C ARG A 4 -19.45 42.59 16.10
N ASP A 5 -19.83 42.90 14.88
CA ASP A 5 -20.50 42.00 13.97
C ASP A 5 -19.58 40.77 13.72
N LEU A 6 -20.10 39.59 14.01
CA LEU A 6 -19.50 38.35 13.58
C LEU A 6 -19.84 38.19 12.09
N GLU A 7 -18.86 38.43 11.23
CA GLU A 7 -18.95 38.11 9.81
C GLU A 7 -19.19 36.63 9.68
N ASP A 8 -20.28 36.27 9.01
CA ASP A 8 -20.60 34.93 8.61
C ASP A 8 -19.48 34.42 7.72
N VAL A 9 -18.73 33.45 8.22
CA VAL A 9 -17.77 32.68 7.41
C VAL A 9 -18.63 31.78 6.51
N GLU A 10 -18.81 32.18 5.25
CA GLU A 10 -19.32 31.29 4.23
C GLU A 10 -18.32 30.13 4.12
N VAL A 11 -18.74 28.96 4.59
CA VAL A 11 -18.03 27.71 4.35
C VAL A 11 -18.28 27.38 2.88
N ASP A 12 -17.25 27.50 2.04
CA ASP A 12 -17.26 27.02 0.68
C ASP A 12 -17.53 25.49 0.71
N GLU A 13 -18.80 25.12 0.49
CA GLU A 13 -19.26 23.71 0.39
C GLU A 13 -18.87 23.04 -0.93
N ASP A 14 -18.16 23.73 -1.81
CA ASP A 14 -17.65 23.17 -3.07
C ASP A 14 -16.21 22.64 -2.91
N MET A 15 -15.97 21.82 -1.88
CA MET A 15 -14.84 20.90 -1.94
C MET A 15 -15.29 19.75 -2.85
N GLU A 16 -15.22 19.97 -4.17
CA GLU A 16 -15.21 18.86 -5.12
C GLU A 16 -14.11 17.91 -4.63
N LEU A 17 -14.51 16.76 -4.07
CA LEU A 17 -13.58 15.66 -3.84
C LEU A 17 -13.05 15.34 -5.23
N ASP A 18 -11.81 15.73 -5.49
CA ASP A 18 -11.08 15.38 -6.69
C ASP A 18 -11.05 13.84 -6.69
N ASP A 19 -11.88 13.25 -7.55
CA ASP A 19 -12.08 11.80 -7.67
C ASP A 19 -10.85 11.20 -8.38
N GLU A 20 -9.65 11.62 -7.90
CA GLU A 20 -8.37 11.19 -8.44
C GLU A 20 -8.10 9.75 -7.99
N LEU A 21 -8.10 8.83 -8.95
CA LEU A 21 -7.80 7.42 -8.71
C LEU A 21 -6.47 7.24 -7.99
N CYS A 22 -6.42 6.32 -7.04
CA CYS A 22 -5.23 6.04 -6.28
C CYS A 22 -4.09 5.56 -7.19
N ARG A 23 -2.93 6.20 -7.10
CA ARG A 23 -1.74 5.90 -7.94
C ARG A 23 -0.61 5.22 -7.19
N ASP A 24 -0.75 5.04 -5.88
CA ASP A 24 0.27 4.44 -5.03
C ASP A 24 -0.37 3.48 -4.03
N ILE A 25 -0.03 2.21 -4.16
CA ILE A 25 -0.49 1.16 -3.25
C ILE A 25 0.72 0.52 -2.58
N GLN A 26 0.70 0.43 -1.24
CA GLN A 26 1.80 -0.11 -0.47
C GLN A 26 1.38 -1.33 0.35
N MET A 27 2.09 -2.44 0.17
CA MET A 27 1.96 -3.63 1.01
C MET A 27 2.67 -3.41 2.33
N LYS A 28 1.94 -3.50 3.44
CA LYS A 28 2.49 -3.17 4.78
C LYS A 28 3.57 -4.13 5.25
N LEU A 29 3.46 -5.41 4.88
CA LEU A 29 4.37 -6.48 5.29
C LEU A 29 4.47 -7.54 4.19
N PRO A 30 5.54 -8.40 4.18
CA PRO A 30 5.52 -9.63 3.43
C PRO A 30 4.32 -10.50 3.83
N ASP A 31 3.72 -11.23 2.89
CA ASP A 31 2.49 -12.01 3.15
C ASP A 31 2.67 -13.05 4.25
N CYS A 32 3.84 -13.66 4.35
CA CYS A 32 4.15 -14.61 5.42
C CYS A 32 4.06 -14.00 6.83
N LEU A 33 4.32 -12.69 6.97
CA LEU A 33 4.12 -11.95 8.22
C LEU A 33 2.69 -11.37 8.33
N TRP A 34 2.13 -10.94 7.21
CA TRP A 34 0.79 -10.34 7.20
C TRP A 34 -0.30 -11.33 7.66
N GLN A 35 -0.14 -12.60 7.29
CA GLN A 35 -1.07 -13.69 7.63
C GLN A 35 -1.02 -14.12 9.09
N LEU A 36 0.02 -13.73 9.85
CA LEU A 36 0.15 -14.02 11.28
C LEU A 36 -0.68 -13.04 12.11
N ASP A 37 -1.15 -13.48 13.26
CA ASP A 37 -1.72 -12.56 14.24
C ASP A 37 -0.64 -11.61 14.83
N TYR A 38 -1.08 -10.62 15.59
CA TYR A 38 -0.19 -9.59 16.12
C TYR A 38 0.96 -10.16 16.98
N VAL A 39 0.68 -11.11 17.85
CA VAL A 39 1.68 -11.68 18.79
C VAL A 39 2.68 -12.54 18.03
N ASP A 40 2.18 -13.43 17.17
CA ASP A 40 3.00 -14.35 16.38
C ASP A 40 3.88 -13.61 15.39
N ARG A 41 3.38 -12.50 14.81
CA ARG A 41 4.15 -11.64 13.92
C ARG A 41 5.41 -11.09 14.57
N TYR A 42 5.31 -10.56 15.80
CA TYR A 42 6.47 -10.05 16.54
C TYR A 42 7.35 -11.16 17.14
N ALA A 43 6.82 -12.36 17.31
CA ALA A 43 7.59 -13.53 17.68
C ALA A 43 8.36 -14.16 16.51
N ALA A 44 7.90 -13.95 15.27
CA ALA A 44 8.50 -14.53 14.07
C ALA A 44 9.78 -13.82 13.58
N GLY A 45 10.01 -12.57 14.00
CA GLY A 45 11.18 -11.83 13.52
C GLY A 45 11.17 -10.34 13.85
N LYS A 46 12.02 -9.60 13.15
CA LYS A 46 12.16 -8.15 13.25
C LYS A 46 11.83 -7.50 11.92
N PHE A 47 11.06 -6.41 11.97
CA PHE A 47 10.68 -5.68 10.76
C PHE A 47 10.45 -4.20 11.07
N ASN A 48 10.61 -3.38 10.05
CA ASN A 48 10.24 -1.97 10.00
C ASN A 48 9.64 -1.66 8.61
N GLU A 49 9.65 -0.42 8.17
CA GLU A 49 9.07 0.01 6.91
C GLU A 49 9.88 -0.42 5.66
N ASP A 50 11.17 -0.74 5.82
CA ASP A 50 12.09 -1.00 4.72
C ASP A 50 12.74 -2.40 4.76
N PHE A 51 12.79 -3.02 5.95
CA PHE A 51 13.50 -4.28 6.20
C PHE A 51 12.66 -5.25 7.00
N ALA A 52 12.69 -6.54 6.63
CA ALA A 52 12.18 -7.61 7.47
C ALA A 52 13.16 -8.79 7.51
N SER A 53 13.31 -9.38 8.70
CA SER A 53 14.20 -10.50 8.97
C SER A 53 13.48 -11.49 9.85
N LEU A 54 13.22 -12.71 9.36
CA LEU A 54 12.60 -13.76 10.13
C LEU A 54 13.66 -14.59 10.88
N ASP A 55 13.26 -15.14 12.02
CA ASP A 55 14.11 -16.06 12.81
C ASP A 55 14.36 -17.38 12.08
N SER A 56 13.46 -17.76 11.14
CA SER A 56 13.61 -18.88 10.22
C SER A 56 14.70 -18.68 9.16
N GLY A 57 15.15 -17.45 8.94
CA GLY A 57 16.27 -17.12 8.06
C GLY A 57 15.94 -16.25 6.86
N GLU A 58 14.68 -16.11 6.52
CA GLU A 58 14.22 -15.29 5.36
C GLU A 58 14.51 -13.81 5.62
N ARG A 59 14.82 -13.11 4.53
CA ARG A 59 15.16 -11.69 4.52
C ARG A 59 14.39 -10.98 3.43
N PHE A 60 13.80 -9.83 3.78
CA PHE A 60 12.98 -9.07 2.85
C PHE A 60 13.40 -7.62 2.83
N LEU A 61 13.32 -7.03 1.65
CA LEU A 61 13.50 -5.60 1.42
C LEU A 61 12.22 -5.03 0.82
N PHE A 62 11.82 -3.86 1.29
CA PHE A 62 10.75 -3.11 0.68
C PHE A 62 11.27 -2.33 -0.53
N GLY A 63 10.55 -2.34 -1.64
CA GLY A 63 10.90 -1.61 -2.84
C GLY A 63 9.67 -1.24 -3.65
N VAL A 64 9.87 -0.51 -4.75
CA VAL A 64 8.81 0.07 -5.56
C VAL A 64 8.86 -0.47 -6.99
N ILE A 65 7.73 -0.98 -7.46
CA ILE A 65 7.48 -1.30 -8.86
C ILE A 65 6.77 -0.12 -9.49
N GLU A 66 7.39 0.55 -10.45
CA GLU A 66 6.78 1.61 -11.23
C GLU A 66 6.22 1.04 -12.53
N VAL A 67 4.97 1.36 -12.82
CA VAL A 67 4.28 1.03 -14.08
C VAL A 67 3.90 2.36 -14.77
N PRO A 68 4.60 2.77 -15.83
CA PRO A 68 4.31 4.05 -16.47
C PRO A 68 2.93 4.06 -17.12
N PHE A 69 2.27 5.21 -17.12
CA PHE A 69 1.05 5.40 -17.92
C PHE A 69 1.39 5.56 -19.39
N THR A 70 0.50 5.06 -20.27
CA THR A 70 0.71 5.11 -21.71
C THR A 70 0.15 6.40 -22.36
N GLU A 71 -0.82 7.05 -21.73
CA GLU A 71 -1.55 8.19 -22.26
C GLU A 71 -1.20 9.51 -21.61
N GLU A 72 -0.54 9.48 -20.45
CA GLU A 72 -0.14 10.67 -19.71
C GLU A 72 1.21 10.51 -19.04
N ALA A 73 1.73 11.61 -18.48
CA ALA A 73 2.96 11.59 -17.69
C ALA A 73 2.68 11.02 -16.28
N GLY A 74 3.64 10.24 -15.77
CA GLY A 74 3.54 9.62 -14.45
C GLY A 74 3.43 8.10 -14.51
N SER A 75 3.26 7.51 -13.35
CA SER A 75 3.20 6.06 -13.20
C SER A 75 2.26 5.67 -12.06
N PHE A 76 1.73 4.46 -12.14
CA PHE A 76 1.16 3.76 -11.02
C PHE A 76 2.28 3.03 -10.28
N THR A 77 2.25 3.03 -8.94
CA THR A 77 3.30 2.43 -8.13
C THR A 77 2.77 1.36 -7.19
N TRP A 78 3.48 0.23 -7.16
CA TRP A 78 3.32 -0.79 -6.15
C TRP A 78 4.51 -0.78 -5.19
N GLY A 79 4.28 -0.45 -3.91
CA GLY A 79 5.24 -0.71 -2.85
C GLY A 79 5.10 -2.15 -2.37
N VAL A 80 6.10 -2.97 -2.60
CA VAL A 80 6.07 -4.42 -2.32
C VAL A 80 7.31 -4.90 -1.60
N TRP A 81 7.20 -6.05 -0.99
CA TRP A 81 8.30 -6.76 -0.37
C TRP A 81 8.92 -7.77 -1.33
N ALA A 82 10.22 -7.83 -1.35
CA ALA A 82 10.97 -8.84 -2.07
C ALA A 82 11.86 -9.63 -1.12
N GLU A 83 11.75 -10.96 -1.17
CA GLU A 83 12.69 -11.85 -0.51
C GLU A 83 14.02 -11.82 -1.26
N VAL A 84 15.11 -11.64 -0.51
CA VAL A 84 16.49 -11.54 -1.03
C VAL A 84 17.42 -12.49 -0.27
N ALA A 85 18.60 -12.74 -0.82
CA ALA A 85 19.62 -13.51 -0.10
C ALA A 85 20.06 -12.78 1.19
N PRO A 86 20.27 -13.51 2.31
CA PRO A 86 20.68 -12.90 3.58
C PRO A 86 21.92 -12.00 3.47
N ALA A 87 22.90 -12.43 2.66
CA ALA A 87 24.13 -11.62 2.45
C ALA A 87 23.84 -10.29 1.74
N ASP A 88 22.89 -10.26 0.79
CA ASP A 88 22.49 -9.05 0.09
C ASP A 88 21.70 -8.11 1.00
N HIS A 89 20.79 -8.66 1.80
CA HIS A 89 20.07 -7.92 2.83
C HIS A 89 21.02 -7.23 3.80
N ASP A 90 21.97 -7.96 4.37
CA ASP A 90 22.91 -7.44 5.35
C ASP A 90 23.84 -6.39 4.72
N ALA A 91 24.26 -6.59 3.47
CA ALA A 91 25.07 -5.64 2.73
C ALA A 91 24.29 -4.34 2.44
N TYR A 92 22.98 -4.44 2.13
CA TYR A 92 22.16 -3.25 1.94
C TYR A 92 21.89 -2.52 3.26
N LEU A 93 21.60 -3.24 4.34
CA LEU A 93 21.41 -2.66 5.66
C LEU A 93 22.61 -1.81 6.09
N LEU A 94 23.83 -2.26 5.80
CA LEU A 94 25.07 -1.51 6.08
C LEU A 94 25.28 -0.28 5.18
N SER A 95 24.69 -0.27 3.99
CA SER A 95 24.82 0.81 3.00
C SER A 95 23.53 1.64 2.85
N PHE A 96 22.53 1.40 3.68
CA PHE A 96 21.24 2.08 3.61
C PHE A 96 21.40 3.59 3.74
N GLN A 97 20.74 4.34 2.85
CA GLN A 97 20.85 5.80 2.74
C GLN A 97 22.27 6.31 2.54
N SER A 98 23.08 5.55 1.83
CA SER A 98 24.47 5.88 1.51
C SER A 98 24.73 5.78 0.00
N GLU A 99 25.61 6.62 -0.52
CA GLU A 99 26.06 6.55 -1.92
C GLU A 99 26.67 5.18 -2.30
N MET A 100 27.08 4.39 -1.32
CA MET A 100 27.56 3.02 -1.54
C MET A 100 26.47 2.06 -2.03
N ALA A 101 25.19 2.39 -1.84
CA ALA A 101 24.07 1.61 -2.36
C ALA A 101 23.80 1.91 -3.83
N GLU A 102 24.12 3.13 -4.30
CA GLU A 102 23.69 3.63 -5.61
C GLU A 102 24.09 2.71 -6.77
N GLY A 103 23.10 2.33 -7.58
CA GLY A 103 23.27 1.52 -8.77
C GLY A 103 23.59 0.03 -8.54
N ARG A 104 23.68 -0.43 -7.29
CA ARG A 104 23.83 -1.87 -7.01
C ARG A 104 22.55 -2.60 -7.35
N VAL A 105 22.70 -3.81 -7.87
CA VAL A 105 21.57 -4.67 -8.24
C VAL A 105 21.60 -5.95 -7.41
N MET A 106 20.45 -6.32 -6.87
CA MET A 106 20.26 -7.56 -6.11
C MET A 106 19.16 -8.39 -6.76
N ALA A 107 19.31 -9.70 -6.73
CA ALA A 107 18.24 -10.62 -7.14
C ALA A 107 17.29 -10.90 -5.99
N GLY A 108 16.00 -11.01 -6.30
CA GLY A 108 14.97 -11.33 -5.31
C GLY A 108 13.76 -12.01 -5.91
N ARG A 109 12.74 -12.22 -5.06
CA ARG A 109 11.42 -12.72 -5.44
C ARG A 109 10.36 -11.89 -4.74
N ILE A 110 9.26 -11.57 -5.42
CA ILE A 110 8.12 -10.86 -4.83
C ILE A 110 7.53 -11.72 -3.70
N ALA A 111 7.34 -11.09 -2.53
CA ALA A 111 6.83 -11.74 -1.32
C ALA A 111 5.40 -11.30 -0.95
N ASN A 112 4.68 -10.75 -1.93
CA ASN A 112 3.29 -10.35 -1.79
C ASN A 112 2.44 -10.87 -2.95
N ASP A 113 1.20 -11.20 -2.64
CA ASP A 113 0.12 -11.29 -3.63
C ASP A 113 -0.25 -9.88 -4.08
N ILE A 114 -0.23 -9.65 -5.41
CA ILE A 114 -0.53 -8.34 -5.97
C ILE A 114 -1.88 -8.40 -6.67
N PRO A 115 -2.89 -7.62 -6.25
CA PRO A 115 -4.17 -7.54 -6.92
C PRO A 115 -4.03 -7.23 -8.42
N GLY A 116 -4.79 -7.92 -9.25
CA GLY A 116 -4.68 -7.80 -10.71
C GLY A 116 -3.50 -8.55 -11.35
N SER A 117 -2.61 -9.16 -10.56
CA SER A 117 -1.43 -9.89 -11.05
C SER A 117 -1.22 -11.20 -10.27
N PRO A 118 -2.04 -12.24 -10.51
CA PRO A 118 -2.06 -13.46 -9.71
C PRO A 118 -0.78 -14.32 -9.83
N ASP A 119 0.06 -14.04 -10.80
CA ASP A 119 1.36 -14.69 -11.02
C ASP A 119 2.55 -13.86 -10.50
N ALA A 120 2.29 -12.80 -9.73
CA ALA A 120 3.33 -11.94 -9.18
C ALA A 120 4.02 -12.53 -7.96
N ALA A 121 3.30 -13.21 -7.08
CA ALA A 121 3.89 -13.83 -5.89
C ALA A 121 4.95 -14.87 -6.28
N GLY A 122 6.15 -14.74 -5.70
CA GLY A 122 7.31 -15.58 -6.02
C GLY A 122 7.99 -15.27 -7.35
N ALA A 123 7.49 -14.33 -8.17
CA ALA A 123 8.12 -13.93 -9.41
C ALA A 123 9.52 -13.35 -9.15
N ARG A 124 10.46 -13.68 -10.06
CA ARG A 124 11.83 -13.17 -9.96
C ARG A 124 11.90 -11.70 -10.27
N VAL A 125 12.72 -11.00 -9.49
CA VAL A 125 12.95 -9.56 -9.62
C VAL A 125 14.42 -9.20 -9.50
N GLU A 126 14.76 -8.02 -10.00
CA GLU A 126 15.96 -7.30 -9.67
C GLU A 126 15.59 -6.06 -8.85
N LEU A 127 16.27 -5.84 -7.74
CA LEU A 127 16.17 -4.63 -6.95
C LEU A 127 17.37 -3.74 -7.31
N VAL A 128 17.10 -2.59 -7.89
CA VAL A 128 18.13 -1.55 -8.16
C VAL A 128 18.12 -0.61 -6.98
N LEU A 129 19.25 -0.56 -6.27
CA LEU A 129 19.39 0.23 -5.07
C LEU A 129 19.69 1.69 -5.39
N HIS A 130 19.20 2.59 -4.56
CA HIS A 130 19.44 4.03 -4.63
C HIS A 130 19.94 4.55 -3.28
N ALA A 131 20.65 5.68 -3.31
CA ALA A 131 21.20 6.32 -2.12
C ALA A 131 20.13 7.12 -1.34
N ASP A 132 19.12 7.65 -2.03
CA ASP A 132 18.18 8.66 -1.53
C ASP A 132 16.72 8.22 -1.56
N ARG A 133 16.42 7.02 -2.07
CA ARG A 133 15.07 6.48 -2.19
C ARG A 133 15.06 4.96 -2.04
N ARG A 134 13.87 4.40 -1.91
CA ARG A 134 13.64 2.95 -1.87
C ARG A 134 14.11 2.27 -3.16
N PRO A 135 14.51 0.98 -3.11
CA PRO A 135 14.89 0.23 -4.29
C PRO A 135 13.80 0.22 -5.37
N GLU A 136 14.22 0.43 -6.61
CA GLU A 136 13.38 0.17 -7.77
C GLU A 136 13.34 -1.35 -8.01
N ILE A 137 12.14 -1.91 -8.13
CA ILE A 137 11.95 -3.34 -8.43
C ILE A 137 11.63 -3.50 -9.91
N ARG A 138 12.45 -4.28 -10.61
CA ARG A 138 12.25 -4.72 -11.99
C ARG A 138 11.78 -6.16 -12.00
N VAL A 139 10.55 -6.37 -12.44
CA VAL A 139 9.97 -7.70 -12.52
C VAL A 139 10.47 -8.40 -13.78
N LEU A 140 10.96 -9.63 -13.63
CA LEU A 140 11.62 -10.34 -14.74
C LEU A 140 10.71 -11.35 -15.46
N GLU A 141 9.55 -11.66 -14.90
CA GLU A 141 8.65 -12.67 -15.45
C GLU A 141 7.19 -12.39 -15.09
N GLY A 142 6.26 -13.04 -15.80
CA GLY A 142 4.83 -12.95 -15.51
C GLY A 142 4.10 -11.79 -16.18
N SER A 143 2.84 -11.60 -15.77
CA SER A 143 1.95 -10.55 -16.28
C SER A 143 2.44 -9.15 -15.86
N LEU A 144 2.91 -9.02 -14.63
CA LEU A 144 3.39 -7.75 -14.07
C LEU A 144 4.66 -7.25 -14.78
N ALA A 145 5.57 -8.15 -15.17
CA ALA A 145 6.74 -7.79 -15.99
C ALA A 145 6.33 -7.20 -17.34
N LYS A 146 5.33 -7.80 -17.98
CA LYS A 146 4.78 -7.31 -19.26
C LYS A 146 4.12 -5.93 -19.07
N LEU A 147 3.35 -5.78 -18.00
CA LEU A 147 2.70 -4.53 -17.65
C LEU A 147 3.72 -3.42 -17.40
N GLN A 148 4.77 -3.69 -16.59
CA GLN A 148 5.84 -2.76 -16.32
C GLN A 148 6.58 -2.32 -17.60
N ALA A 149 6.79 -3.26 -18.54
CA ALA A 149 7.50 -2.97 -19.80
C ALA A 149 6.66 -2.17 -20.82
N ARG A 150 5.33 -2.43 -20.90
CA ARG A 150 4.45 -1.78 -21.90
C ARG A 150 3.76 -0.53 -21.37
N GLY A 151 3.68 -0.39 -20.07
CA GLY A 151 2.87 0.61 -19.41
C GLY A 151 1.41 0.18 -19.19
N MET A 152 0.68 1.01 -18.45
CA MET A 152 -0.72 0.87 -18.08
C MET A 152 -1.55 1.98 -18.74
N SER A 153 -2.68 1.63 -19.36
CA SER A 153 -3.65 2.63 -19.84
C SER A 153 -4.48 3.17 -18.68
N LEU A 154 -5.09 4.34 -18.86
CA LEU A 154 -6.00 4.89 -17.85
C LEU A 154 -7.22 3.97 -17.62
N ALA A 155 -7.72 3.33 -18.67
CA ALA A 155 -8.81 2.35 -18.55
C ALA A 155 -8.41 1.11 -17.74
N GLU A 156 -7.15 0.64 -17.85
CA GLU A 156 -6.64 -0.46 -17.03
C GLU A 156 -6.44 -0.02 -15.58
N HIS A 157 -6.02 1.23 -15.35
CA HIS A 157 -5.91 1.81 -14.02
C HIS A 157 -7.28 1.89 -13.34
N GLU A 158 -8.29 2.42 -14.03
CA GLU A 158 -9.67 2.47 -13.53
C GLU A 158 -10.23 1.07 -13.21
N ALA A 159 -9.94 0.08 -14.07
CA ALA A 159 -10.35 -1.29 -13.81
C ALA A 159 -9.64 -1.90 -12.59
N LEU A 160 -8.37 -1.57 -12.37
CA LEU A 160 -7.61 -1.99 -11.21
C LEU A 160 -8.14 -1.33 -9.93
N ASP A 161 -8.45 -0.03 -10.00
CA ASP A 161 -8.99 0.72 -8.86
C ASP A 161 -10.29 0.10 -8.32
N LYS A 162 -11.20 -0.31 -9.21
CA LYS A 162 -12.43 -1.05 -8.84
C LYS A 162 -12.16 -2.41 -8.19
N VAL A 163 -11.02 -3.04 -8.47
CA VAL A 163 -10.61 -4.29 -7.81
C VAL A 163 -10.02 -4.00 -6.43
N LEU A 164 -9.28 -2.91 -6.29
CA LEU A 164 -8.64 -2.50 -5.05
C LEU A 164 -9.63 -1.91 -4.04
N PHE A 165 -10.58 -1.14 -4.54
CA PHE A 165 -11.58 -0.43 -3.78
C PHE A 165 -12.97 -0.76 -4.34
N PRO A 166 -13.46 -2.00 -4.12
CA PRO A 166 -14.83 -2.32 -4.53
C PRO A 166 -15.77 -1.34 -3.82
N GLU A 167 -16.65 -0.71 -4.59
CA GLU A 167 -17.74 0.07 -4.02
C GLU A 167 -18.50 -0.89 -3.09
N ASP A 168 -18.39 -0.68 -1.79
CA ASP A 168 -19.27 -1.34 -0.85
C ASP A 168 -20.68 -0.87 -1.25
N ASP A 169 -21.53 -1.78 -1.71
CA ASP A 169 -22.98 -1.56 -1.75
C ASP A 169 -23.37 -1.28 -0.28
N ILE A 170 -23.24 -0.01 0.11
CA ILE A 170 -23.86 0.48 1.35
C ILE A 170 -25.35 0.36 1.05
N GLU A 171 -25.91 -0.83 1.33
CA GLU A 171 -27.33 -0.96 1.54
C GLU A 171 -27.62 0.11 2.60
N GLU A 172 -28.20 1.23 2.16
CA GLU A 172 -28.83 2.19 3.07
C GLU A 172 -29.78 1.37 3.92
N GLU A 173 -29.33 0.90 5.09
CA GLU A 173 -30.23 0.46 6.13
C GLU A 173 -31.13 1.65 6.45
N THR A 174 -32.23 1.69 5.70
CA THR A 174 -33.32 2.62 5.92
C THR A 174 -33.75 2.50 7.37
N GLY A 175 -33.27 3.48 8.14
CA GLY A 175 -33.80 3.90 9.42
C GLY A 175 -34.50 2.86 10.27
N ASP A 176 -33.76 2.22 11.17
CA ASP A 176 -34.35 1.69 12.37
C ASP A 176 -34.92 2.87 13.18
N GLU A 177 -36.25 2.98 13.17
CA GLU A 177 -36.99 3.80 14.11
C GLU A 177 -36.53 3.44 15.53
N TRP A 178 -35.91 4.37 16.21
CA TRP A 178 -35.63 4.25 17.63
C TRP A 178 -36.92 3.98 18.37
N PRO A 179 -37.05 2.90 19.18
CA PRO A 179 -38.25 2.67 19.97
C PRO A 179 -38.44 3.83 20.92
N GLU A 180 -39.63 4.47 20.84
CA GLU A 180 -40.05 5.52 21.74
C GLU A 180 -39.83 5.11 23.19
N GLU A 181 -39.16 5.96 23.97
CA GLU A 181 -38.96 5.82 25.41
C GLU A 181 -40.32 5.59 26.10
N THR A 182 -40.54 4.36 26.52
CA THR A 182 -41.63 4.04 27.45
C THR A 182 -41.31 4.66 28.80
N THR A 183 -41.90 5.79 29.07
CA THR A 183 -41.85 6.50 30.37
C THR A 183 -42.43 5.61 31.47
N LEU A 184 -41.60 4.88 32.18
CA LEU A 184 -41.98 4.22 33.44
C LEU A 184 -42.10 5.28 34.53
N ARG A 185 -43.33 5.61 34.91
CA ARG A 185 -43.63 6.39 36.12
C ARG A 185 -43.36 5.51 37.35
N PRO A 186 -42.59 5.96 38.34
CA PRO A 186 -42.50 5.23 39.60
C PRO A 186 -43.76 5.46 40.43
N THR A 187 -44.43 4.36 40.78
CA THR A 187 -45.54 4.35 41.76
C THR A 187 -44.90 4.31 43.15
N LEU A 188 -45.04 5.41 43.90
CA LEU A 188 -44.77 5.44 45.34
C LEU A 188 -45.89 4.77 46.10
N GLN A 189 -45.57 3.79 46.89
CA GLN A 189 -46.27 3.39 48.11
C GLN A 189 -45.31 3.28 49.27
#